data_feccd24c04893985dcc22dea641dd7cc
#
_entry.id   feccd24c04893985dcc22dea641dd7cc
#
_cell.length_a   1.000
_cell.length_b   1.000
_cell.length_c   1.000
_cell.angle_alpha   90.00
_cell.angle_beta   90.00
_cell.angle_gamma   90.00
#
_symmetry.space_group_name_H-M   'P 1'
#
loop_
_entity.id
_entity.type
_entity.pdbx_description
1 polymer ?
#
loop_
_entity_poly.entity_id
_entity_poly.type
_entity_poly.pdbx_seq_one_letter_code
_entity_poly.pdbx_strand_id
1 'polypeptide(L)'
;VSIHQQFRRTPVPQQAMQQMQVAQIPAPNRGIIESENLAFMPPGASLVQENWVSTMRGVRLRGGSIRWCDLHALDTTVPPVPSPLRQPVVSAFEYVSGNIQRMFAAQRTKLFDVTAAGPILVKDNQTSGNYAASQMANASGDYLTAVNDGGDFPLRYDGTTWTVLDANQISGPVGSRVEHGRNLTYVWKYRNRLFFIEGASMNAWYLPLNAINGTLAMIPLSGAATKGGRLLFGATWSLDAGDGIDDKIVIGTDLGELLIFTGSNPADAANWRQEGRYEVAPPLGMNAHHPIGGDLLLATVEGVVPVSAAISKDSTQLELAAITRPIKNTWRAEMLEKRQHPWSMERWDEYGGLFVTWPYGKPGEQRCGVVNISTGAWSKIVGWDATCFCRLRGDMFFGTQDGIIMQADRTGYDDGNHRKIPYVATLVGGWEQFRTGGGTVVWRQARASFFASNGEPFQPQLSATTDYLIKIPTPPPAGADPGLQDVWDQGLWDQAKWDQPSLGVPVVRNTGWVSIGETGYTHAPIIQVTVAQQATPKVELIVIAATYERAGYAV
;
A
#
# COMPACT_ATOMS: atom_id res chain seq x y z
N VAL A 1 -71.58 -26.25 59.11
CA VAL A 1 -70.91 -26.65 57.84
C VAL A 1 -70.03 -25.50 57.40
N SER A 2 -68.71 -25.68 57.60
CA SER A 2 -67.70 -24.66 57.25
C SER A 2 -67.04 -25.08 55.90
N ILE A 3 -67.25 -24.28 54.92
CA ILE A 3 -66.63 -24.50 53.61
C ILE A 3 -65.28 -23.77 53.60
N HIS A 4 -64.15 -24.50 53.70
CA HIS A 4 -62.84 -24.03 53.46
C HIS A 4 -62.57 -24.07 51.95
N GLN A 5 -62.65 -22.92 51.28
CA GLN A 5 -62.08 -22.78 49.90
C GLN A 5 -60.56 -22.72 49.99
N GLN A 6 -59.87 -23.76 49.56
CA GLN A 6 -58.46 -23.76 49.34
C GLN A 6 -58.18 -23.00 48.02
N PHE A 7 -57.64 -21.79 48.10
CA PHE A 7 -57.06 -21.09 47.00
C PHE A 7 -55.79 -21.83 46.58
N ARG A 8 -55.85 -22.61 45.51
CA ARG A 8 -54.64 -23.08 44.80
C ARG A 8 -53.95 -21.86 44.20
N ARG A 9 -52.82 -21.42 44.77
CA ARG A 9 -51.90 -20.51 44.09
C ARG A 9 -51.36 -21.23 42.86
N THR A 10 -51.73 -20.80 41.67
CA THR A 10 -51.06 -21.16 40.42
C THR A 10 -49.60 -20.76 40.55
N PRO A 11 -48.63 -21.65 40.36
CA PRO A 11 -47.22 -21.24 40.38
C PRO A 11 -47.03 -20.24 39.26
N VAL A 12 -46.59 -19.05 39.60
CA VAL A 12 -46.09 -18.08 38.62
C VAL A 12 -44.94 -18.78 37.88
N PRO A 13 -44.97 -18.91 36.54
CA PRO A 13 -43.87 -19.51 35.84
C PRO A 13 -42.63 -18.73 36.19
N GLN A 14 -41.65 -19.36 36.82
CA GLN A 14 -40.32 -18.79 36.98
C GLN A 14 -39.86 -18.51 35.55
N GLN A 15 -39.77 -17.24 35.17
CA GLN A 15 -39.04 -16.83 33.97
C GLN A 15 -37.68 -17.48 34.12
N ALA A 16 -37.37 -18.45 33.25
CA ALA A 16 -36.04 -19.01 33.18
C ALA A 16 -35.08 -17.84 33.01
N MET A 17 -34.22 -17.63 34.01
CA MET A 17 -33.17 -16.62 33.89
C MET A 17 -32.45 -16.89 32.57
N GLN A 18 -32.58 -16.00 31.60
CA GLN A 18 -31.88 -16.11 30.33
C GLN A 18 -30.38 -16.10 30.65
N GLN A 19 -29.72 -17.24 30.44
CA GLN A 19 -28.30 -17.35 30.71
C GLN A 19 -27.55 -16.45 29.75
N MET A 20 -26.75 -15.54 30.30
CA MET A 20 -25.80 -14.75 29.54
C MET A 20 -24.84 -15.68 28.81
N GLN A 21 -24.75 -15.55 27.51
CA GLN A 21 -23.86 -16.34 26.65
C GLN A 21 -22.63 -15.50 26.30
N VAL A 22 -21.52 -16.18 26.09
CA VAL A 22 -20.26 -15.56 25.66
C VAL A 22 -19.89 -16.07 24.28
N ALA A 23 -19.62 -15.16 23.35
CA ALA A 23 -19.05 -15.46 22.04
C ALA A 23 -17.66 -14.84 21.92
N GLN A 24 -16.79 -15.48 21.17
CA GLN A 24 -15.50 -14.93 20.78
C GLN A 24 -15.53 -14.60 19.29
N ILE A 25 -15.28 -13.34 18.97
CA ILE A 25 -15.20 -12.83 17.61
C ILE A 25 -13.70 -12.67 17.31
N PRO A 26 -13.15 -13.42 16.35
CA PRO A 26 -11.74 -13.30 16.00
C PRO A 26 -11.44 -11.92 15.43
N ALA A 27 -10.22 -11.43 15.60
CA ALA A 27 -9.78 -10.21 14.96
C ALA A 27 -9.88 -10.36 13.42
N PRO A 28 -10.24 -9.29 12.67
CA PRO A 28 -10.49 -9.39 11.24
C PRO A 28 -9.20 -9.44 10.42
N ASN A 29 -8.51 -10.55 10.50
CA ASN A 29 -7.26 -10.80 9.77
C ASN A 29 -7.44 -11.06 8.26
N ARG A 30 -8.68 -11.22 7.78
CA ARG A 30 -9.00 -11.31 6.34
C ARG A 30 -9.15 -9.95 5.66
N GLY A 31 -9.11 -8.87 6.45
CA GLY A 31 -9.20 -7.51 5.94
C GLY A 31 -10.60 -7.11 5.47
N ILE A 32 -10.66 -6.06 4.70
CA ILE A 32 -11.91 -5.51 4.16
C ILE A 32 -12.49 -6.45 3.11
N ILE A 33 -13.77 -6.80 3.24
CA ILE A 33 -14.52 -7.59 2.26
C ILE A 33 -15.82 -6.86 1.92
N GLU A 34 -15.87 -6.31 0.70
CA GLU A 34 -17.03 -5.59 0.14
C GLU A 34 -17.78 -6.41 -0.91
N SER A 35 -17.16 -7.52 -1.38
CA SER A 35 -17.65 -8.32 -2.51
C SER A 35 -18.62 -9.42 -2.12
N GLU A 36 -18.77 -9.69 -0.84
CA GLU A 36 -19.63 -10.78 -0.34
C GLU A 36 -20.98 -10.23 0.13
N ASN A 37 -21.97 -11.13 0.23
CA ASN A 37 -23.25 -10.80 0.82
C ASN A 37 -23.07 -10.49 2.32
N LEU A 38 -23.55 -9.34 2.76
CA LEU A 38 -23.41 -8.88 4.14
C LEU A 38 -23.95 -9.88 5.18
N ALA A 39 -24.96 -10.67 4.80
CA ALA A 39 -25.54 -11.69 5.70
C ALA A 39 -24.65 -12.95 5.85
N PHE A 40 -23.68 -13.15 4.96
CA PHE A 40 -22.83 -14.34 4.92
C PHE A 40 -21.34 -14.00 4.87
N MET A 41 -20.95 -12.95 5.54
CA MET A 41 -19.54 -12.57 5.62
C MET A 41 -18.71 -13.68 6.28
N PRO A 42 -17.53 -13.98 5.73
CA PRO A 42 -16.66 -14.98 6.34
C PRO A 42 -16.13 -14.49 7.70
N PRO A 43 -15.96 -15.39 8.68
CA PRO A 43 -15.33 -15.03 9.95
C PRO A 43 -13.96 -14.39 9.74
N GLY A 44 -13.64 -13.36 10.50
CA GLY A 44 -12.40 -12.60 10.36
C GLY A 44 -12.37 -11.59 9.20
N ALA A 45 -13.52 -11.29 8.58
CA ALA A 45 -13.69 -10.18 7.67
C ALA A 45 -13.95 -8.88 8.42
N SER A 46 -13.71 -7.74 7.77
CA SER A 46 -14.07 -6.41 8.24
C SER A 46 -14.90 -5.65 7.20
N LEU A 47 -15.77 -4.77 7.67
CA LEU A 47 -16.51 -3.80 6.85
C LEU A 47 -15.69 -2.54 6.64
N VAL A 48 -15.00 -2.10 7.69
CA VAL A 48 -14.09 -0.94 7.68
C VAL A 48 -12.81 -1.35 8.41
N GLN A 49 -11.67 -1.06 7.81
CA GLN A 49 -10.37 -1.30 8.40
C GLN A 49 -9.42 -0.18 7.98
N GLU A 50 -9.41 0.86 8.79
CA GLU A 50 -8.64 2.09 8.56
C GLU A 50 -7.59 2.23 9.64
N ASN A 51 -6.32 2.37 9.20
CA ASN A 51 -5.15 2.47 10.08
C ASN A 51 -4.91 1.23 10.99
N TRP A 52 -5.60 0.14 10.66
CA TRP A 52 -5.35 -1.20 11.15
C TRP A 52 -4.87 -2.06 9.98
N VAL A 53 -3.71 -2.70 10.12
CA VAL A 53 -3.13 -3.54 9.08
C VAL A 53 -3.25 -5.01 9.46
N SER A 54 -3.77 -5.83 8.57
CA SER A 54 -3.93 -7.26 8.80
C SER A 54 -2.57 -7.96 8.93
N THR A 55 -2.47 -8.83 9.94
CA THR A 55 -1.35 -9.73 10.16
C THR A 55 -1.84 -11.17 10.04
N MET A 56 -0.96 -12.15 10.20
CA MET A 56 -1.38 -13.56 10.22
C MET A 56 -2.23 -13.89 11.47
N ARG A 57 -2.05 -13.17 12.59
CA ARG A 57 -2.71 -13.46 13.87
C ARG A 57 -3.92 -12.58 14.14
N GLY A 58 -3.92 -11.38 13.58
CA GLY A 58 -4.94 -10.40 13.89
C GLY A 58 -4.81 -9.12 13.06
N VAL A 59 -4.96 -7.98 13.69
CA VAL A 59 -4.76 -6.67 13.06
C VAL A 59 -3.93 -5.77 13.97
N ARG A 60 -2.89 -5.12 13.42
CA ARG A 60 -2.02 -4.21 14.16
C ARG A 60 -2.29 -2.75 13.80
N LEU A 61 -2.08 -1.85 14.75
CA LEU A 61 -2.03 -0.42 14.47
C LEU A 61 -0.84 -0.12 13.55
N ARG A 62 -1.04 0.78 12.58
CA ARG A 62 0.08 1.31 11.82
C ARG A 62 0.88 2.33 12.64
N GLY A 63 2.12 2.54 12.29
CA GLY A 63 2.85 3.71 12.75
C GLY A 63 2.46 4.98 12.01
N GLY A 64 2.83 6.09 12.59
CA GLY A 64 2.74 7.39 11.94
C GLY A 64 3.97 7.68 11.08
N SER A 65 4.04 8.87 10.53
CA SER A 65 5.10 9.31 9.62
C SER A 65 5.81 10.56 10.14
N ILE A 66 7.06 10.73 9.72
CA ILE A 66 7.82 11.94 9.97
C ILE A 66 8.28 12.57 8.66
N ARG A 67 8.45 13.88 8.64
CA ARG A 67 9.05 14.56 7.50
C ARG A 67 10.52 14.18 7.39
N TRP A 68 10.89 13.66 6.24
CA TRP A 68 12.28 13.35 5.91
C TRP A 68 12.95 14.49 5.17
N CYS A 69 12.34 14.94 4.08
CA CYS A 69 12.93 15.94 3.18
C CYS A 69 11.84 16.80 2.54
N ASP A 70 12.04 18.11 2.50
CA ASP A 70 11.17 19.05 1.81
C ASP A 70 11.85 19.50 0.51
N LEU A 71 11.34 19.10 -0.65
CA LEU A 71 11.92 19.43 -1.95
C LEU A 71 11.84 20.92 -2.30
N HIS A 72 10.99 21.67 -1.60
CA HIS A 72 10.90 23.13 -1.72
C HIS A 72 11.85 23.88 -0.78
N ALA A 73 12.65 23.17 0.02
CA ALA A 73 13.61 23.83 0.93
C ALA A 73 14.68 24.65 0.19
N LEU A 74 14.92 24.37 -1.09
CA LEU A 74 15.82 25.13 -1.95
C LEU A 74 15.17 26.36 -2.62
N ASP A 75 13.85 26.51 -2.50
CA ASP A 75 13.16 27.66 -3.08
C ASP A 75 13.41 28.90 -2.20
N THR A 76 14.10 29.89 -2.76
CA THR A 76 14.47 31.12 -2.05
C THR A 76 13.38 32.18 -2.05
N THR A 77 12.17 31.86 -2.49
CA THR A 77 11.04 32.78 -2.52
C THR A 77 10.59 33.16 -1.11
N VAL A 78 10.43 34.48 -0.87
CA VAL A 78 9.90 35.01 0.38
C VAL A 78 8.60 35.76 0.07
N PRO A 79 7.46 35.39 0.62
CA PRO A 79 7.24 34.30 1.57
C PRO A 79 7.39 32.88 0.94
N PRO A 80 7.58 31.84 1.76
CA PRO A 80 7.65 30.47 1.25
C PRO A 80 6.43 30.11 0.40
N VAL A 81 6.65 29.29 -0.65
CA VAL A 81 5.57 28.86 -1.55
C VAL A 81 4.44 28.21 -0.75
N PRO A 82 3.21 28.73 -0.79
CA PRO A 82 2.10 28.15 -0.06
C PRO A 82 1.73 26.76 -0.62
N SER A 83 1.19 25.90 0.24
CA SER A 83 0.84 24.50 -0.09
C SER A 83 0.14 24.31 -1.44
N PRO A 84 -0.91 25.06 -1.81
CA PRO A 84 -1.62 24.84 -3.07
C PRO A 84 -0.79 25.16 -4.34
N LEU A 85 0.37 25.82 -4.19
CA LEU A 85 1.30 26.13 -5.29
C LEU A 85 2.52 25.22 -5.32
N ARG A 86 2.67 24.35 -4.33
CA ARG A 86 3.79 23.40 -4.25
C ARG A 86 3.62 22.30 -5.28
N GLN A 87 4.76 21.87 -5.84
CA GLN A 87 4.78 20.80 -6.82
C GLN A 87 4.80 19.43 -6.11
N PRO A 88 3.97 18.46 -6.52
CA PRO A 88 3.97 17.15 -5.93
C PRO A 88 5.27 16.39 -6.22
N VAL A 89 5.61 15.46 -5.34
CA VAL A 89 6.56 14.39 -5.67
C VAL A 89 5.85 13.43 -6.62
N VAL A 90 6.39 13.19 -7.78
CA VAL A 90 5.75 12.36 -8.82
C VAL A 90 6.30 10.94 -8.82
N SER A 91 7.61 10.80 -8.63
CA SER A 91 8.28 9.50 -8.54
C SER A 91 9.44 9.54 -7.56
N ALA A 92 9.79 8.39 -7.02
CA ALA A 92 10.97 8.17 -6.22
C ALA A 92 11.55 6.79 -6.52
N PHE A 93 12.87 6.66 -6.46
CA PHE A 93 13.58 5.42 -6.76
C PHE A 93 14.91 5.35 -6.02
N GLU A 94 15.41 4.13 -5.85
CA GLU A 94 16.65 3.85 -5.12
C GLU A 94 17.81 3.42 -6.04
N TYR A 95 19.02 3.60 -5.55
CA TYR A 95 20.23 3.00 -6.05
C TYR A 95 20.92 2.25 -4.92
N VAL A 96 21.27 0.98 -5.15
CA VAL A 96 21.92 0.13 -4.17
C VAL A 96 23.13 -0.56 -4.79
N SER A 97 24.33 -0.29 -4.28
CA SER A 97 25.56 -0.95 -4.71
C SER A 97 26.48 -1.16 -3.50
N GLY A 98 26.65 -2.41 -3.10
CA GLY A 98 27.40 -2.74 -1.89
C GLY A 98 26.83 -2.01 -0.66
N ASN A 99 27.65 -1.16 -0.04
CA ASN A 99 27.25 -0.36 1.12
C ASN A 99 26.67 1.02 0.74
N ILE A 100 26.65 1.36 -0.54
CA ILE A 100 26.13 2.64 -1.03
C ILE A 100 24.65 2.47 -1.32
N GLN A 101 23.82 3.25 -0.61
CA GLN A 101 22.39 3.32 -0.87
C GLN A 101 22.01 4.79 -1.01
N ARG A 102 21.32 5.11 -2.09
CA ARG A 102 20.87 6.44 -2.43
C ARG A 102 19.39 6.43 -2.78
N MET A 103 18.73 7.51 -2.45
CA MET A 103 17.32 7.73 -2.79
C MET A 103 17.19 9.02 -3.59
N PHE A 104 16.48 8.92 -4.69
CA PHE A 104 16.19 10.04 -5.58
C PHE A 104 14.68 10.25 -5.66
N ALA A 105 14.27 11.52 -5.75
CA ALA A 105 12.87 11.88 -5.89
C ALA A 105 12.70 13.00 -6.91
N ALA A 106 11.63 12.94 -7.67
CA ALA A 106 11.36 13.90 -8.71
C ALA A 106 10.05 14.66 -8.48
N GLN A 107 10.09 15.95 -8.70
CA GLN A 107 8.95 16.81 -8.97
C GLN A 107 8.74 16.92 -10.49
N ARG A 108 7.73 17.66 -10.92
CA ARG A 108 7.40 17.81 -12.35
C ARG A 108 8.62 18.17 -13.22
N THR A 109 9.46 19.08 -12.79
CA THR A 109 10.56 19.64 -13.60
C THR A 109 11.95 19.42 -13.00
N LYS A 110 12.04 18.84 -11.82
CA LYS A 110 13.28 18.71 -11.05
C LYS A 110 13.48 17.32 -10.50
N LEU A 111 14.72 16.85 -10.54
CA LEU A 111 15.16 15.61 -9.87
C LEU A 111 16.13 15.98 -8.74
N PHE A 112 15.96 15.35 -7.59
CA PHE A 112 16.75 15.58 -6.37
C PHE A 112 17.36 14.28 -5.84
N ASP A 113 18.54 14.39 -5.23
CA ASP A 113 19.04 13.40 -4.28
C ASP A 113 18.47 13.74 -2.90
N VAL A 114 17.73 12.78 -2.35
CA VAL A 114 17.04 12.90 -1.05
C VAL A 114 17.52 11.82 -0.06
N THR A 115 18.72 11.31 -0.26
CA THR A 115 19.34 10.32 0.63
C THR A 115 19.50 10.85 2.06
N ALA A 116 19.69 12.14 2.22
CA ALA A 116 19.70 12.86 3.49
C ALA A 116 18.49 13.79 3.60
N ALA A 117 18.26 14.34 4.79
CA ALA A 117 17.13 15.23 5.07
C ALA A 117 17.14 16.56 4.27
N GLY A 118 18.26 16.95 3.70
CA GLY A 118 18.38 18.13 2.84
C GLY A 118 18.37 17.71 1.36
N PRO A 119 17.48 18.28 0.51
CA PRO A 119 17.44 17.94 -0.91
C PRO A 119 18.65 18.52 -1.63
N ILE A 120 19.26 17.73 -2.53
CA ILE A 120 20.31 18.18 -3.43
C ILE A 120 19.77 18.13 -4.85
N LEU A 121 19.74 19.27 -5.54
CA LEU A 121 19.27 19.32 -6.92
C LEU A 121 20.24 18.55 -7.84
N VAL A 122 19.75 17.53 -8.51
CA VAL A 122 20.48 16.72 -9.49
C VAL A 122 20.28 17.28 -10.88
N LYS A 123 19.03 17.55 -11.26
CA LYS A 123 18.67 18.02 -12.61
C LYS A 123 17.42 18.87 -12.53
N ASP A 124 17.40 19.93 -13.33
CA ASP A 124 16.25 20.81 -13.55
C ASP A 124 15.80 20.82 -15.01
N ASN A 125 14.78 21.61 -15.30
CA ASN A 125 14.23 21.81 -16.64
C ASN A 125 13.82 20.50 -17.34
N GLN A 126 13.30 19.56 -16.56
CA GLN A 126 12.72 18.34 -17.09
C GLN A 126 11.27 18.57 -17.54
N THR A 127 10.84 17.82 -18.55
CA THR A 127 9.48 17.89 -19.07
C THR A 127 8.49 17.17 -18.13
N SER A 128 8.95 16.11 -17.47
CA SER A 128 8.15 15.31 -16.55
C SER A 128 8.99 14.82 -15.35
N GLY A 129 8.33 14.68 -14.18
CA GLY A 129 8.91 14.06 -12.99
C GLY A 129 8.52 12.60 -12.82
N ASN A 130 7.81 11.99 -13.77
CA ASN A 130 7.45 10.58 -13.70
C ASN A 130 8.57 9.74 -14.31
N TYR A 131 9.45 9.21 -13.45
CA TYR A 131 10.61 8.43 -13.83
C TYR A 131 10.38 6.94 -13.68
N ALA A 132 10.89 6.18 -14.64
CA ALA A 132 11.25 4.78 -14.48
C ALA A 132 12.77 4.69 -14.29
N ALA A 133 13.22 3.83 -13.40
CA ALA A 133 14.64 3.63 -13.13
C ALA A 133 14.98 2.14 -13.14
N SER A 134 16.14 1.81 -13.71
CA SER A 134 16.62 0.44 -13.77
C SER A 134 18.10 0.37 -13.49
N GLN A 135 18.49 -0.50 -12.59
CA GLN A 135 19.89 -0.70 -12.22
C GLN A 135 20.48 -1.91 -12.94
N MET A 136 21.68 -1.73 -13.48
CA MET A 136 22.43 -2.79 -14.15
C MET A 136 23.92 -2.71 -13.78
N ALA A 137 24.49 -3.87 -13.43
CA ALA A 137 25.91 -4.03 -13.22
C ALA A 137 26.61 -4.50 -14.50
N ASN A 138 27.84 -4.05 -14.73
CA ASN A 138 28.75 -4.59 -15.71
C ASN A 138 30.18 -4.66 -15.14
N ALA A 139 31.15 -5.01 -15.96
CA ALA A 139 32.56 -5.11 -15.55
C ALA A 139 33.16 -3.81 -15.01
N SER A 140 32.55 -2.65 -15.30
CA SER A 140 33.04 -1.33 -14.90
C SER A 140 32.36 -0.81 -13.62
N GLY A 141 31.29 -1.41 -13.17
CA GLY A 141 30.56 -1.01 -11.96
C GLY A 141 29.05 -1.18 -12.06
N ASP A 142 28.36 -0.64 -11.05
CA ASP A 142 26.91 -0.61 -10.95
C ASP A 142 26.38 0.73 -11.42
N TYR A 143 25.40 0.70 -12.30
CA TYR A 143 24.82 1.89 -12.91
C TYR A 143 23.31 1.89 -12.78
N LEU A 144 22.75 3.03 -12.41
CA LEU A 144 21.31 3.28 -12.46
C LEU A 144 21.00 4.16 -13.66
N THR A 145 20.11 3.70 -14.52
CA THR A 145 19.58 4.50 -15.64
C THR A 145 18.17 4.93 -15.30
N ALA A 146 17.90 6.22 -15.38
CA ALA A 146 16.61 6.83 -15.13
C ALA A 146 16.08 7.53 -16.39
N VAL A 147 14.81 7.29 -16.71
CA VAL A 147 14.13 7.81 -17.90
C VAL A 147 12.77 8.34 -17.47
N ASN A 148 12.41 9.55 -17.87
CA ASN A 148 11.09 10.09 -17.62
C ASN A 148 10.14 9.92 -18.82
N ASP A 149 8.84 9.95 -18.55
CA ASP A 149 7.80 9.80 -19.57
C ASP A 149 7.64 11.05 -20.48
N GLY A 150 8.35 12.13 -20.20
CA GLY A 150 8.42 13.32 -21.04
C GLY A 150 9.37 13.19 -22.24
N GLY A 151 10.15 12.10 -22.31
CA GLY A 151 11.09 11.85 -23.41
C GLY A 151 12.32 12.74 -23.39
N ASP A 152 12.73 13.23 -22.24
CA ASP A 152 14.00 13.94 -22.04
C ASP A 152 15.19 12.98 -22.24
N PHE A 153 16.40 13.51 -22.17
CA PHE A 153 17.59 12.65 -22.20
C PHE A 153 17.61 11.72 -20.99
N PRO A 154 17.88 10.42 -21.17
CA PRO A 154 18.13 9.51 -20.07
C PRO A 154 19.26 10.01 -19.17
N LEU A 155 19.15 9.74 -17.89
CA LEU A 155 20.15 10.07 -16.89
C LEU A 155 20.78 8.78 -16.37
N ARG A 156 22.09 8.77 -16.15
CA ARG A 156 22.83 7.63 -15.60
C ARG A 156 23.59 8.05 -14.35
N TYR A 157 23.44 7.27 -13.29
CA TYR A 157 24.17 7.41 -12.04
C TYR A 157 25.17 6.28 -11.87
N ASP A 158 26.41 6.59 -11.49
CA ASP A 158 27.51 5.64 -11.34
C ASP A 158 27.88 5.32 -9.87
N GLY A 159 27.03 5.73 -8.93
CA GLY A 159 27.31 5.64 -7.49
C GLY A 159 27.85 6.93 -6.89
N THR A 160 28.34 7.87 -7.71
CA THR A 160 28.91 9.15 -7.30
C THR A 160 28.32 10.32 -8.05
N THR A 161 28.21 10.23 -9.38
CA THR A 161 27.84 11.34 -10.26
C THR A 161 26.74 10.96 -11.24
N TRP A 162 25.96 11.95 -11.61
CA TRP A 162 24.96 11.85 -12.65
C TRP A 162 25.53 12.31 -14.00
N THR A 163 25.32 11.50 -15.03
CA THR A 163 25.67 11.81 -16.42
C THR A 163 24.41 11.87 -17.26
N VAL A 164 24.27 12.91 -18.08
CA VAL A 164 23.22 12.99 -19.10
C VAL A 164 23.63 12.10 -20.29
N LEU A 165 22.79 11.17 -20.68
CA LEU A 165 23.01 10.32 -21.84
C LEU A 165 22.52 11.07 -23.11
N ASP A 166 23.32 11.98 -23.59
CA ASP A 166 23.06 12.72 -24.84
C ASP A 166 23.32 11.87 -26.10
N ALA A 167 23.21 12.48 -27.27
CA ALA A 167 23.40 11.81 -28.55
C ALA A 167 24.79 11.13 -28.73
N ASN A 168 25.81 11.57 -27.98
CA ASN A 168 27.13 10.96 -27.99
C ASN A 168 27.22 9.73 -27.10
N GLN A 169 26.33 9.63 -26.15
CA GLN A 169 26.30 8.53 -25.17
C GLN A 169 25.28 7.45 -25.56
N ILE A 170 24.08 7.86 -26.04
CA ILE A 170 23.04 6.95 -26.49
C ILE A 170 22.35 7.51 -27.73
N SER A 171 22.23 6.71 -28.76
CA SER A 171 21.64 7.14 -30.04
C SER A 171 20.96 5.99 -30.76
N GLY A 172 19.88 6.30 -31.45
CA GLY A 172 19.23 5.39 -32.39
C GLY A 172 19.80 5.55 -33.81
N PRO A 173 19.32 4.74 -34.75
CA PRO A 173 19.66 4.88 -36.19
C PRO A 173 19.25 6.27 -36.70
N VAL A 174 20.00 6.75 -37.70
CA VAL A 174 19.73 8.02 -38.37
C VAL A 174 18.31 8.04 -38.94
N GLY A 175 17.58 9.12 -38.69
CA GLY A 175 16.18 9.29 -39.10
C GLY A 175 15.16 8.66 -38.14
N SER A 176 15.58 7.98 -37.08
CA SER A 176 14.68 7.49 -36.04
C SER A 176 14.29 8.62 -35.06
N ARG A 177 13.15 8.48 -34.40
CA ARG A 177 12.71 9.45 -33.35
C ARG A 177 13.65 9.50 -32.14
N VAL A 178 14.46 8.46 -31.94
CA VAL A 178 15.45 8.33 -30.87
C VAL A 178 16.88 8.55 -31.31
N GLU A 179 17.09 9.07 -32.55
CA GLU A 179 18.41 9.33 -33.12
C GLU A 179 19.36 10.08 -32.18
N HIS A 180 18.82 11.05 -31.44
CA HIS A 180 19.61 11.89 -30.54
C HIS A 180 19.47 11.49 -29.06
N GLY A 181 19.05 10.26 -28.74
CA GLY A 181 18.89 9.79 -27.38
C GLY A 181 17.66 10.35 -26.65
N ARG A 182 16.80 11.11 -27.33
CA ARG A 182 15.52 11.61 -26.79
C ARG A 182 14.34 10.70 -27.16
N ASN A 183 13.17 11.03 -26.63
CA ASN A 183 11.91 10.30 -26.87
C ASN A 183 11.90 8.86 -26.30
N LEU A 184 12.83 8.55 -25.42
CA LEU A 184 12.77 7.35 -24.58
C LEU A 184 11.95 7.69 -23.35
N THR A 185 10.92 6.88 -23.02
CA THR A 185 9.95 7.19 -21.96
C THR A 185 9.91 6.17 -20.84
N TYR A 186 10.58 5.04 -21.00
CA TYR A 186 10.66 3.97 -20.03
C TYR A 186 11.95 3.19 -20.15
N VAL A 187 12.44 2.59 -19.06
CA VAL A 187 13.63 1.73 -19.03
C VAL A 187 13.44 0.55 -18.09
N TRP A 188 13.90 -0.63 -18.50
CA TRP A 188 14.00 -1.81 -17.65
C TRP A 188 15.18 -2.69 -18.04
N LYS A 189 15.63 -3.52 -17.12
CA LYS A 189 16.71 -4.50 -17.35
C LYS A 189 16.10 -5.87 -17.65
N TYR A 190 16.67 -6.57 -18.64
CA TYR A 190 16.41 -7.97 -18.88
C TYR A 190 17.69 -8.66 -19.37
N ARG A 191 18.09 -9.73 -18.69
CA ARG A 191 19.29 -10.54 -19.05
C ARG A 191 20.51 -9.69 -19.40
N ASN A 192 20.91 -8.80 -18.50
CA ASN A 192 22.04 -7.88 -18.66
C ASN A 192 21.98 -6.99 -19.91
N ARG A 193 20.79 -6.62 -20.35
CA ARG A 193 20.54 -5.59 -21.36
C ARG A 193 19.56 -4.56 -20.81
N LEU A 194 19.78 -3.31 -21.16
CA LEU A 194 18.82 -2.25 -20.95
C LEU A 194 17.87 -2.18 -22.14
N PHE A 195 16.59 -2.17 -21.86
CA PHE A 195 15.51 -1.97 -22.81
C PHE A 195 14.83 -0.65 -22.53
N PHE A 196 14.32 -0.03 -23.58
CA PHE A 196 13.64 1.25 -23.52
C PHE A 196 12.37 1.22 -24.35
N ILE A 197 11.44 2.11 -24.02
CA ILE A 197 10.23 2.35 -24.83
C ILE A 197 10.37 3.71 -25.50
N GLU A 198 10.02 3.77 -26.78
CA GLU A 198 9.87 5.01 -27.52
C GLU A 198 8.52 5.65 -27.21
N GLY A 199 8.53 6.92 -26.87
CA GLY A 199 7.33 7.67 -26.51
C GLY A 199 6.26 7.70 -27.62
N ALA A 200 5.01 7.50 -27.24
CA ALA A 200 3.86 7.49 -28.13
C ALA A 200 4.01 6.58 -29.37
N SER A 201 4.63 5.41 -29.19
CA SER A 201 4.84 4.44 -30.25
C SER A 201 4.68 2.99 -29.78
N MET A 202 4.76 2.05 -30.72
CA MET A 202 4.80 0.62 -30.47
C MET A 202 6.23 0.07 -30.68
N ASN A 203 7.26 0.90 -30.53
CA ASN A 203 8.64 0.51 -30.68
C ASN A 203 9.31 0.38 -29.32
N ALA A 204 9.94 -0.75 -29.06
CA ALA A 204 10.91 -0.93 -28.00
C ALA A 204 12.32 -0.85 -28.56
N TRP A 205 13.27 -0.44 -27.76
CA TRP A 205 14.67 -0.28 -28.10
C TRP A 205 15.51 -1.01 -27.06
N TYR A 206 16.69 -1.47 -27.44
CA TYR A 206 17.60 -2.12 -26.50
C TYR A 206 19.06 -1.80 -26.82
N LEU A 207 19.89 -1.86 -25.78
CA LEU A 207 21.35 -1.79 -25.89
C LEU A 207 21.98 -3.19 -26.07
N PRO A 208 23.19 -3.26 -26.58
CA PRO A 208 23.98 -4.50 -26.58
C PRO A 208 24.15 -5.09 -25.17
N LEU A 209 24.58 -6.35 -25.12
CA LEU A 209 24.82 -7.06 -23.85
C LEU A 209 25.83 -6.30 -22.98
N ASN A 210 25.54 -6.13 -21.69
CA ASN A 210 26.35 -5.41 -20.70
C ASN A 210 26.66 -3.94 -21.03
N ALA A 211 26.00 -3.38 -22.06
CA ALA A 211 26.19 -1.98 -22.44
C ALA A 211 25.27 -1.07 -21.63
N ILE A 212 25.85 0.02 -21.13
CA ILE A 212 25.14 1.09 -20.37
C ILE A 212 25.00 2.36 -21.22
N ASN A 213 25.55 2.38 -22.41
CA ASN A 213 25.47 3.41 -23.43
C ASN A 213 25.74 2.78 -24.82
N GLY A 214 25.58 3.55 -25.88
CA GLY A 214 25.87 3.11 -27.26
C GLY A 214 24.66 3.23 -28.18
N THR A 215 24.73 2.51 -29.32
CA THR A 215 23.70 2.56 -30.34
C THR A 215 22.54 1.61 -29.99
N LEU A 216 21.33 2.15 -30.01
CA LEU A 216 20.09 1.41 -29.78
C LEU A 216 19.69 0.60 -31.02
N ALA A 217 19.21 -0.61 -30.82
CA ALA A 217 18.54 -1.43 -31.82
C ALA A 217 17.03 -1.49 -31.56
N MET A 218 16.24 -1.42 -32.65
CA MET A 218 14.77 -1.36 -32.56
C MET A 218 14.14 -2.74 -32.57
N ILE A 219 13.07 -2.87 -31.79
CA ILE A 219 12.11 -3.99 -31.82
C ILE A 219 10.75 -3.41 -32.19
N PRO A 220 10.29 -3.55 -33.45
CA PRO A 220 8.95 -3.07 -33.83
C PRO A 220 7.90 -4.05 -33.33
N LEU A 221 6.98 -3.58 -32.48
CA LEU A 221 5.95 -4.40 -31.83
C LEU A 221 4.53 -4.10 -32.36
N SER A 222 4.40 -3.22 -33.34
CA SER A 222 3.09 -2.89 -33.94
C SER A 222 2.38 -4.10 -34.56
N GLY A 223 3.14 -5.08 -35.08
CA GLY A 223 2.59 -6.33 -35.62
C GLY A 223 2.27 -7.38 -34.54
N ALA A 224 2.76 -7.21 -33.32
CA ALA A 224 2.55 -8.12 -32.20
C ALA A 224 1.27 -7.81 -31.40
N ALA A 225 0.82 -6.56 -31.44
CA ALA A 225 -0.40 -6.09 -30.79
C ALA A 225 -1.57 -5.98 -31.80
N THR A 226 -2.79 -6.05 -31.31
CA THR A 226 -4.02 -5.95 -32.13
C THR A 226 -4.91 -4.77 -31.78
N LYS A 227 -4.86 -4.29 -30.53
CA LYS A 227 -5.66 -3.14 -30.10
C LYS A 227 -5.02 -1.81 -30.51
N GLY A 228 -3.75 -1.83 -30.94
CA GLY A 228 -2.99 -0.61 -31.18
C GLY A 228 -2.60 0.09 -29.89
N GLY A 229 -2.60 1.43 -29.89
CA GLY A 229 -2.16 2.23 -28.76
C GLY A 229 -0.65 2.47 -28.75
N ARG A 230 -0.07 2.55 -27.55
CA ARG A 230 1.38 2.75 -27.33
C ARG A 230 1.89 1.81 -26.25
N LEU A 231 3.17 1.52 -26.29
CA LEU A 231 3.83 0.82 -25.18
C LEU A 231 3.85 1.73 -23.95
N LEU A 232 3.58 1.15 -22.80
CA LEU A 232 3.50 1.88 -21.53
C LEU A 232 4.64 1.51 -20.59
N PHE A 233 4.90 0.21 -20.40
CA PHE A 233 5.94 -0.30 -19.52
C PHE A 233 6.53 -1.58 -20.06
N GLY A 234 7.72 -1.94 -19.57
CA GLY A 234 8.35 -3.23 -19.76
C GLY A 234 8.85 -3.77 -18.42
N ALA A 235 8.73 -5.07 -18.20
CA ALA A 235 9.18 -5.71 -16.98
C ALA A 235 9.80 -7.07 -17.26
N THR A 236 10.70 -7.49 -16.39
CA THR A 236 11.17 -8.88 -16.34
C THR A 236 10.20 -9.66 -15.45
N TRP A 237 9.72 -10.77 -15.98
CA TRP A 237 8.89 -11.69 -15.24
C TRP A 237 9.63 -13.01 -15.07
N SER A 238 9.96 -13.33 -13.83
CA SER A 238 10.60 -14.58 -13.45
C SER A 238 9.53 -15.49 -12.83
N LEU A 239 9.44 -16.73 -13.33
CA LEU A 239 8.57 -17.75 -12.74
C LEU A 239 9.15 -18.30 -11.43
N ASP A 240 10.48 -18.23 -11.31
CA ASP A 240 11.22 -18.55 -10.10
C ASP A 240 11.53 -17.26 -9.33
N ALA A 241 11.73 -17.33 -8.01
CA ALA A 241 12.00 -16.16 -7.19
C ALA A 241 13.44 -15.60 -7.36
N GLY A 242 13.95 -15.53 -8.60
CA GLY A 242 15.31 -15.04 -8.91
C GLY A 242 15.54 -14.80 -10.40
N ASP A 243 16.68 -14.20 -10.76
CA ASP A 243 17.12 -14.05 -12.14
C ASP A 243 17.52 -15.43 -12.71
N GLY A 244 16.74 -15.98 -13.65
CA GLY A 244 16.94 -17.33 -14.17
C GLY A 244 16.89 -17.45 -15.69
N ILE A 245 17.10 -18.68 -16.18
CA ILE A 245 17.01 -19.01 -17.62
C ILE A 245 15.58 -18.88 -18.13
N ASP A 246 14.59 -19.02 -17.25
CA ASP A 246 13.16 -19.00 -17.57
C ASP A 246 12.53 -17.61 -17.52
N ASP A 247 13.34 -16.57 -17.30
CA ASP A 247 12.87 -15.18 -17.30
C ASP A 247 12.28 -14.80 -18.66
N LYS A 248 11.15 -14.11 -18.59
CA LYS A 248 10.42 -13.58 -19.75
C LYS A 248 10.36 -12.06 -19.69
N ILE A 249 10.25 -11.45 -20.84
CA ILE A 249 9.89 -10.04 -20.96
C ILE A 249 8.38 -9.93 -21.07
N VAL A 250 7.80 -9.05 -20.24
CA VAL A 250 6.41 -8.60 -20.35
C VAL A 250 6.43 -7.14 -20.79
N ILE A 251 5.78 -6.83 -21.88
CA ILE A 251 5.63 -5.47 -22.38
C ILE A 251 4.13 -5.14 -22.39
N GLY A 252 3.74 -4.11 -21.65
CA GLY A 252 2.35 -3.68 -21.54
C GLY A 252 2.05 -2.48 -22.41
N THR A 253 0.85 -2.49 -23.02
CA THR A 253 0.31 -1.36 -23.77
C THR A 253 -0.67 -0.55 -22.89
N ASP A 254 -0.90 0.70 -23.27
CA ASP A 254 -1.87 1.58 -22.59
C ASP A 254 -3.34 1.16 -22.80
N LEU A 255 -3.60 0.30 -23.79
CA LEU A 255 -4.94 -0.26 -24.07
C LEU A 255 -5.17 -1.65 -23.46
N GLY A 256 -4.20 -2.14 -22.67
CA GLY A 256 -4.35 -3.39 -21.92
C GLY A 256 -4.06 -4.64 -22.74
N GLU A 257 -3.00 -4.64 -23.53
CA GLU A 257 -2.39 -5.85 -24.09
C GLU A 257 -1.05 -6.11 -23.41
N LEU A 258 -0.80 -7.35 -23.04
CA LEU A 258 0.49 -7.84 -22.54
C LEU A 258 1.15 -8.70 -23.62
N LEU A 259 2.30 -8.26 -24.09
CA LEU A 259 3.14 -8.96 -25.06
C LEU A 259 4.25 -9.68 -24.30
N ILE A 260 4.28 -11.00 -24.38
CA ILE A 260 5.26 -11.82 -23.65
C ILE A 260 6.26 -12.40 -24.63
N PHE A 261 7.54 -12.13 -24.38
CA PHE A 261 8.65 -12.61 -25.16
C PHE A 261 9.62 -13.42 -24.31
N THR A 262 10.26 -14.39 -24.95
CA THR A 262 11.35 -15.17 -24.38
C THR A 262 12.56 -15.13 -25.30
N GLY A 263 13.73 -15.34 -24.73
CA GLY A 263 15.01 -15.34 -25.46
C GLY A 263 16.03 -14.42 -24.83
N SER A 264 17.26 -14.46 -25.28
CA SER A 264 18.36 -13.66 -24.73
C SER A 264 18.81 -12.51 -25.66
N ASN A 265 18.51 -12.61 -26.94
CA ASN A 265 18.96 -11.65 -27.92
C ASN A 265 17.87 -11.30 -28.94
N PRO A 266 17.32 -10.10 -28.92
CA PRO A 266 16.28 -9.67 -29.86
C PRO A 266 16.71 -9.64 -31.32
N ALA A 267 18.03 -9.58 -31.60
CA ALA A 267 18.57 -9.64 -32.95
C ALA A 267 18.61 -11.06 -33.55
N ASP A 268 18.42 -12.08 -32.74
CA ASP A 268 18.48 -13.47 -33.13
C ASP A 268 17.07 -14.08 -33.18
N ALA A 269 16.49 -14.15 -34.37
CA ALA A 269 15.15 -14.68 -34.57
C ALA A 269 14.99 -16.17 -34.15
N ALA A 270 16.09 -16.92 -34.05
CA ALA A 270 16.04 -18.31 -33.58
C ALA A 270 15.84 -18.41 -32.06
N ASN A 271 16.38 -17.44 -31.32
CA ASN A 271 16.36 -17.42 -29.86
C ASN A 271 15.41 -16.35 -29.27
N TRP A 272 14.81 -15.49 -30.08
CA TRP A 272 13.86 -14.47 -29.65
C TRP A 272 12.49 -14.74 -30.26
N ARG A 273 11.50 -15.03 -29.42
CA ARG A 273 10.17 -15.33 -29.90
C ARG A 273 9.11 -14.73 -28.99
N GLN A 274 8.00 -14.37 -29.59
CA GLN A 274 6.78 -14.05 -28.85
C GLN A 274 6.14 -15.35 -28.38
N GLU A 275 5.93 -15.50 -27.06
CA GLU A 275 5.22 -16.62 -26.48
C GLU A 275 3.72 -16.45 -26.52
N GLY A 276 3.27 -15.20 -26.35
CA GLY A 276 1.85 -14.93 -26.35
C GLY A 276 1.53 -13.43 -26.31
N ARG A 277 0.26 -13.18 -26.53
CA ARG A 277 -0.38 -11.89 -26.33
C ARG A 277 -1.63 -12.13 -25.50
N TYR A 278 -1.76 -11.38 -24.44
CA TYR A 278 -2.84 -11.55 -23.49
C TYR A 278 -3.54 -10.22 -23.26
N GLU A 279 -4.86 -10.27 -23.06
CA GLU A 279 -5.65 -9.09 -22.82
C GLU A 279 -5.89 -8.92 -21.32
N VAL A 280 -5.64 -7.72 -20.84
CA VAL A 280 -5.95 -7.26 -19.48
C VAL A 280 -6.69 -5.94 -19.57
N ALA A 281 -7.26 -5.49 -18.47
CA ALA A 281 -7.76 -4.12 -18.40
C ALA A 281 -6.61 -3.11 -18.49
N PRO A 282 -6.84 -1.88 -18.99
CA PRO A 282 -5.81 -0.86 -19.12
C PRO A 282 -5.03 -0.63 -17.81
N PRO A 283 -3.67 -0.63 -17.86
CA PRO A 283 -2.83 -0.33 -16.69
C PRO A 283 -3.00 1.11 -16.21
N LEU A 284 -2.82 1.34 -14.89
CA LEU A 284 -2.98 2.65 -14.25
C LEU A 284 -1.70 3.52 -14.26
N GLY A 285 -0.71 3.15 -15.05
CA GLY A 285 0.53 3.91 -15.21
C GLY A 285 1.72 3.03 -15.49
N MET A 286 2.83 3.65 -15.83
CA MET A 286 4.06 2.93 -16.17
C MET A 286 4.74 2.31 -14.94
N ASN A 287 4.50 2.84 -13.73
CA ASN A 287 5.02 2.34 -12.47
C ASN A 287 3.96 1.55 -11.66
N ALA A 288 2.80 1.25 -12.28
CA ALA A 288 1.69 0.56 -11.64
C ALA A 288 1.85 -0.97 -11.67
N HIS A 289 3.06 -1.46 -11.50
CA HIS A 289 3.38 -2.89 -11.45
C HIS A 289 4.50 -3.15 -10.45
N HIS A 290 4.53 -4.37 -9.89
CA HIS A 290 5.56 -4.75 -8.92
C HIS A 290 5.80 -6.27 -8.97
N PRO A 291 7.07 -6.74 -9.01
CA PRO A 291 7.37 -8.17 -8.96
C PRO A 291 7.19 -8.70 -7.54
N ILE A 292 6.49 -9.81 -7.38
CA ILE A 292 6.27 -10.47 -6.09
C ILE A 292 6.38 -11.99 -6.26
N GLY A 293 7.38 -12.58 -5.59
CA GLY A 293 7.44 -14.02 -5.34
C GLY A 293 7.26 -14.92 -6.56
N GLY A 294 7.90 -14.63 -7.69
CA GLY A 294 7.75 -15.42 -8.92
C GLY A 294 6.56 -15.01 -9.78
N ASP A 295 5.93 -13.88 -9.49
CA ASP A 295 4.89 -13.29 -10.34
C ASP A 295 5.09 -11.78 -10.49
N LEU A 296 4.39 -11.19 -11.42
CA LEU A 296 4.33 -9.75 -11.64
C LEU A 296 2.89 -9.28 -11.40
N LEU A 297 2.70 -8.43 -10.41
CA LEU A 297 1.41 -7.79 -10.17
C LEU A 297 1.27 -6.54 -11.00
N LEU A 298 0.10 -6.35 -11.60
CA LEU A 298 -0.22 -5.21 -12.44
C LEU A 298 -1.50 -4.53 -11.93
N ALA A 299 -1.42 -3.25 -11.57
CA ALA A 299 -2.60 -2.45 -11.24
C ALA A 299 -3.26 -1.95 -12.52
N THR A 300 -4.51 -2.36 -12.70
CA THR A 300 -5.36 -2.03 -13.84
C THR A 300 -6.62 -1.31 -13.40
N VAL A 301 -7.38 -0.78 -14.35
CA VAL A 301 -8.67 -0.14 -14.05
C VAL A 301 -9.68 -1.09 -13.39
N GLU A 302 -9.56 -2.40 -13.57
CA GLU A 302 -10.45 -3.41 -12.98
C GLU A 302 -9.92 -4.02 -11.68
N GLY A 303 -8.64 -3.80 -11.37
CA GLY A 303 -8.02 -4.33 -10.16
C GLY A 303 -6.54 -4.61 -10.32
N VAL A 304 -5.92 -5.10 -9.26
CA VAL A 304 -4.54 -5.61 -9.28
C VAL A 304 -4.57 -7.07 -9.67
N VAL A 305 -3.97 -7.39 -10.82
CA VAL A 305 -4.02 -8.73 -11.43
C VAL A 305 -2.61 -9.32 -11.50
N PRO A 306 -2.42 -10.58 -11.10
CA PRO A 306 -1.19 -11.32 -11.35
C PRO A 306 -1.04 -11.63 -12.86
N VAL A 307 0.14 -11.44 -13.42
CA VAL A 307 0.39 -11.74 -14.86
C VAL A 307 0.22 -13.24 -15.14
N SER A 308 0.57 -14.11 -14.21
CA SER A 308 0.30 -15.56 -14.31
C SER A 308 -1.19 -15.87 -14.50
N ALA A 309 -2.07 -15.12 -13.85
CA ALA A 309 -3.52 -15.27 -14.05
C ALA A 309 -3.95 -14.77 -15.44
N ALA A 310 -3.35 -13.69 -15.94
CA ALA A 310 -3.66 -13.15 -17.26
C ALA A 310 -3.32 -14.14 -18.41
N ILE A 311 -2.31 -14.98 -18.19
CA ILE A 311 -1.93 -16.01 -19.15
C ILE A 311 -2.88 -17.22 -19.14
N SER A 312 -3.38 -17.55 -17.97
CA SER A 312 -4.17 -18.79 -17.75
C SER A 312 -5.68 -18.61 -17.89
N LYS A 313 -6.18 -17.38 -17.89
CA LYS A 313 -7.61 -17.07 -17.85
C LYS A 313 -8.00 -16.10 -18.97
N ASP A 314 -9.23 -16.23 -19.42
CA ASP A 314 -9.84 -15.23 -20.31
C ASP A 314 -10.00 -13.88 -19.59
N SER A 315 -9.93 -12.78 -20.33
CA SER A 315 -10.08 -11.40 -19.83
C SER A 315 -11.33 -11.22 -18.96
N THR A 316 -12.44 -11.88 -19.30
CA THR A 316 -13.68 -11.86 -18.52
C THR A 316 -13.57 -12.55 -17.16
N GLN A 317 -12.60 -13.42 -16.97
CA GLN A 317 -12.35 -14.14 -15.71
C GLN A 317 -11.24 -13.50 -14.87
N LEU A 318 -10.54 -12.54 -15.40
CA LEU A 318 -9.43 -11.86 -14.69
C LEU A 318 -9.90 -11.09 -13.47
N GLU A 319 -11.09 -10.50 -13.52
CA GLU A 319 -11.70 -9.84 -12.37
C GLU A 319 -11.85 -10.79 -11.17
N LEU A 320 -12.15 -12.07 -11.42
CA LEU A 320 -12.23 -13.08 -10.35
C LEU A 320 -10.87 -13.45 -9.77
N ALA A 321 -9.79 -13.27 -10.55
CA ALA A 321 -8.43 -13.53 -10.14
C ALA A 321 -7.73 -12.28 -9.54
N ALA A 322 -8.33 -11.10 -9.66
CA ALA A 322 -7.77 -9.89 -9.10
C ALA A 322 -7.65 -9.99 -7.57
N ILE A 323 -6.47 -9.66 -7.04
CA ILE A 323 -6.25 -9.63 -5.58
C ILE A 323 -7.06 -8.54 -4.90
N THR A 324 -7.54 -7.55 -5.66
CA THR A 324 -8.44 -6.46 -5.22
C THR A 324 -9.92 -6.85 -5.21
N ARG A 325 -10.27 -8.08 -5.59
CA ARG A 325 -11.66 -8.55 -5.57
C ARG A 325 -12.38 -8.26 -4.25
N PRO A 326 -11.78 -8.47 -3.07
CA PRO A 326 -12.44 -8.16 -1.80
C PRO A 326 -12.84 -6.69 -1.65
N ILE A 327 -12.07 -5.77 -2.21
CA ILE A 327 -12.28 -4.30 -2.13
C ILE A 327 -12.73 -3.69 -3.47
N LYS A 328 -13.44 -4.45 -4.29
CA LYS A 328 -13.82 -4.05 -5.66
C LYS A 328 -14.49 -2.67 -5.72
N ASN A 329 -15.41 -2.38 -4.81
CA ASN A 329 -16.14 -1.11 -4.79
C ASN A 329 -15.22 0.07 -4.44
N THR A 330 -14.39 -0.09 -3.41
CA THR A 330 -13.36 0.89 -3.05
C THR A 330 -12.38 1.10 -4.22
N TRP A 331 -11.87 0.02 -4.82
CA TRP A 331 -10.95 0.12 -5.95
C TRP A 331 -11.54 0.91 -7.12
N ARG A 332 -12.78 0.57 -7.49
CA ARG A 332 -13.48 1.25 -8.57
C ARG A 332 -13.70 2.74 -8.29
N ALA A 333 -14.06 3.09 -7.06
CA ALA A 333 -14.25 4.50 -6.68
C ALA A 333 -12.95 5.28 -6.78
N GLU A 334 -11.84 4.75 -6.21
CA GLU A 334 -10.52 5.37 -6.27
C GLU A 334 -10.01 5.50 -7.73
N MET A 335 -10.16 4.44 -8.51
CA MET A 335 -9.74 4.42 -9.91
C MET A 335 -10.50 5.45 -10.75
N LEU A 336 -11.82 5.55 -10.62
CA LEU A 336 -12.63 6.51 -11.40
C LEU A 336 -12.21 7.96 -11.13
N GLU A 337 -11.87 8.27 -9.90
CA GLU A 337 -11.44 9.62 -9.51
C GLU A 337 -9.99 9.92 -9.91
N LYS A 338 -9.10 8.91 -9.86
CA LYS A 338 -7.64 9.13 -9.83
C LYS A 338 -6.86 8.48 -10.97
N ARG A 339 -7.51 7.83 -11.93
CA ARG A 339 -6.84 7.10 -13.04
C ARG A 339 -5.95 7.96 -13.94
N GLN A 340 -6.10 9.26 -13.90
CA GLN A 340 -5.31 10.21 -14.68
C GLN A 340 -3.95 10.53 -14.06
N HIS A 341 -3.74 10.11 -12.82
CA HIS A 341 -2.50 10.32 -12.09
C HIS A 341 -1.63 9.06 -12.12
N PRO A 342 -0.31 9.18 -11.99
CA PRO A 342 0.55 8.01 -11.93
C PRO A 342 0.31 7.21 -10.64
N TRP A 343 0.02 5.92 -10.78
CA TRP A 343 -0.08 5.00 -9.67
C TRP A 343 1.25 4.28 -9.46
N SER A 344 1.56 3.93 -8.24
CA SER A 344 2.78 3.24 -7.85
C SER A 344 2.47 2.14 -6.86
N MET A 345 3.24 1.07 -6.91
CA MET A 345 3.18 -0.04 -5.95
C MET A 345 4.56 -0.31 -5.41
N GLU A 346 4.66 -0.58 -4.12
CA GLU A 346 5.92 -0.92 -3.45
C GLU A 346 5.68 -1.93 -2.34
N ARG A 347 6.55 -2.95 -2.27
CA ARG A 347 6.52 -3.94 -1.20
C ARG A 347 7.32 -3.46 0.00
N TRP A 348 6.77 -3.65 1.18
CA TRP A 348 7.47 -3.40 2.43
C TRP A 348 7.49 -4.65 3.30
N ASP A 349 8.69 -5.20 3.49
CA ASP A 349 8.88 -6.49 4.16
C ASP A 349 8.53 -6.44 5.65
N GLU A 350 8.76 -5.32 6.34
CA GLU A 350 8.42 -5.14 7.76
C GLU A 350 6.91 -5.28 8.01
N TYR A 351 6.10 -4.85 7.06
CA TYR A 351 4.64 -5.02 7.09
C TYR A 351 4.18 -6.32 6.44
N GLY A 352 5.06 -7.04 5.73
CA GLY A 352 4.65 -8.16 4.90
C GLY A 352 3.59 -7.77 3.87
N GLY A 353 3.59 -6.50 3.45
CA GLY A 353 2.53 -5.87 2.67
C GLY A 353 3.02 -5.25 1.37
N LEU A 354 2.13 -5.23 0.38
CA LEU A 354 2.26 -4.42 -0.82
C LEU A 354 1.42 -3.15 -0.63
N PHE A 355 2.05 -2.01 -0.71
CA PHE A 355 1.43 -0.69 -0.65
C PHE A 355 1.09 -0.23 -2.07
N VAL A 356 -0.10 0.32 -2.23
CA VAL A 356 -0.60 0.84 -3.51
C VAL A 356 -1.04 2.28 -3.31
N THR A 357 -0.52 3.19 -4.11
CA THR A 357 -0.95 4.59 -4.06
C THR A 357 -2.38 4.73 -4.58
N TRP A 358 -3.16 5.56 -3.91
CA TRP A 358 -4.37 6.19 -4.43
C TRP A 358 -4.10 7.69 -4.51
N PRO A 359 -3.33 8.11 -5.53
CA PRO A 359 -2.68 9.42 -5.53
C PRO A 359 -3.68 10.57 -5.58
N TYR A 360 -3.25 11.74 -5.12
CA TYR A 360 -3.99 13.00 -5.23
C TYR A 360 -5.36 12.99 -4.56
N GLY A 361 -5.44 12.44 -3.33
CA GLY A 361 -6.62 12.55 -2.48
C GLY A 361 -6.92 14.00 -2.09
N LYS A 362 -8.20 14.32 -1.92
CA LYS A 362 -8.60 15.65 -1.40
C LYS A 362 -8.09 15.82 0.03
N PRO A 363 -7.85 17.07 0.49
CA PRO A 363 -7.48 17.34 1.88
C PRO A 363 -8.47 16.68 2.86
N GLY A 364 -7.94 15.87 3.79
CA GLY A 364 -8.72 15.08 4.74
C GLY A 364 -9.23 13.73 4.22
N GLU A 365 -9.06 13.44 2.93
CA GLU A 365 -9.43 12.16 2.29
C GLU A 365 -8.21 11.41 1.76
N GLN A 366 -6.99 11.86 2.08
CA GLN A 366 -5.76 11.21 1.65
C GLN A 366 -5.68 9.80 2.24
N ARG A 367 -5.41 8.83 1.37
CA ARG A 367 -5.31 7.43 1.76
C ARG A 367 -4.55 6.62 0.73
N CYS A 368 -4.03 5.48 1.15
CA CYS A 368 -3.48 4.46 0.27
C CYS A 368 -3.96 3.07 0.68
N GLY A 369 -3.87 2.11 -0.23
CA GLY A 369 -4.19 0.72 0.04
C GLY A 369 -2.97 -0.05 0.49
N VAL A 370 -3.16 -1.00 1.40
CA VAL A 370 -2.15 -2.01 1.73
C VAL A 370 -2.80 -3.39 1.71
N VAL A 371 -2.15 -4.33 1.04
CA VAL A 371 -2.54 -5.74 1.05
C VAL A 371 -1.44 -6.56 1.71
N ASN A 372 -1.82 -7.38 2.68
CA ASN A 372 -0.91 -8.38 3.24
C ASN A 372 -0.69 -9.47 2.20
N ILE A 373 0.57 -9.69 1.80
CA ILE A 373 0.94 -10.61 0.71
C ILE A 373 0.61 -12.06 1.05
N SER A 374 0.75 -12.44 2.33
CA SER A 374 0.53 -13.82 2.76
C SER A 374 -0.95 -14.21 2.88
N THR A 375 -1.81 -13.25 3.22
CA THR A 375 -3.23 -13.50 3.50
C THR A 375 -4.17 -12.97 2.42
N GLY A 376 -3.70 -12.06 1.56
CA GLY A 376 -4.52 -11.32 0.60
C GLY A 376 -5.45 -10.29 1.25
N ALA A 377 -5.27 -10.01 2.53
CA ALA A 377 -6.11 -9.12 3.32
C ALA A 377 -5.81 -7.65 3.03
N TRP A 378 -6.84 -6.89 2.64
CA TRP A 378 -6.75 -5.46 2.36
C TRP A 378 -7.08 -4.60 3.56
N SER A 379 -6.34 -3.51 3.72
CA SER A 379 -6.56 -2.46 4.70
C SER A 379 -6.36 -1.09 4.05
N LYS A 380 -6.93 -0.04 4.65
CA LYS A 380 -6.75 1.36 4.21
C LYS A 380 -5.83 2.09 5.19
N ILE A 381 -4.85 2.78 4.68
CA ILE A 381 -4.06 3.75 5.44
C ILE A 381 -4.63 5.13 5.16
N VAL A 382 -5.23 5.73 6.15
CA VAL A 382 -5.84 7.07 6.07
C VAL A 382 -4.88 8.08 6.69
N GLY A 383 -4.74 9.24 6.04
CA GLY A 383 -3.85 10.32 6.46
C GLY A 383 -2.50 10.35 5.74
N TRP A 384 -2.10 9.28 5.06
CA TRP A 384 -0.91 9.30 4.20
C TRP A 384 -1.27 9.80 2.80
N ASP A 385 -0.72 10.97 2.47
CA ASP A 385 -0.87 11.59 1.14
C ASP A 385 0.16 11.01 0.16
N ALA A 386 0.16 9.69 -0.02
CA ALA A 386 1.17 9.00 -0.81
C ALA A 386 0.91 9.14 -2.32
N THR A 387 1.84 9.77 -3.03
CA THR A 387 1.87 9.88 -4.49
C THR A 387 2.79 8.83 -5.14
N CYS A 388 3.86 8.47 -4.45
CA CYS A 388 4.78 7.40 -4.82
C CYS A 388 5.41 6.79 -3.57
N PHE A 389 5.93 5.58 -3.69
CA PHE A 389 6.67 4.89 -2.64
C PHE A 389 8.09 4.60 -3.09
N CYS A 390 9.01 4.55 -2.12
CA CYS A 390 10.40 4.15 -2.33
C CYS A 390 10.96 3.58 -1.04
N ARG A 391 11.95 2.71 -1.13
CA ARG A 391 12.67 2.17 0.04
C ARG A 391 14.07 2.77 0.13
N LEU A 392 14.54 2.93 1.33
CA LEU A 392 15.93 3.24 1.62
C LEU A 392 16.34 2.53 2.92
N ARG A 393 17.36 1.68 2.86
CA ARG A 393 17.87 0.93 4.03
C ARG A 393 16.81 0.09 4.76
N GLY A 394 15.83 -0.43 4.02
CA GLY A 394 14.72 -1.21 4.56
C GLY A 394 13.52 -0.39 5.03
N ASP A 395 13.67 0.92 5.22
CA ASP A 395 12.59 1.82 5.58
C ASP A 395 11.76 2.21 4.36
N MET A 396 10.46 2.41 4.57
CA MET A 396 9.54 2.91 3.55
C MET A 396 9.47 4.43 3.60
N PHE A 397 9.56 5.04 2.43
CA PHE A 397 9.36 6.46 2.20
C PHE A 397 8.24 6.67 1.20
N PHE A 398 7.54 7.79 1.33
CA PHE A 398 6.52 8.16 0.36
C PHE A 398 6.58 9.66 0.04
N GLY A 399 6.33 9.97 -1.22
CA GLY A 399 6.18 11.35 -1.67
C GLY A 399 4.77 11.87 -1.41
N THR A 400 4.62 13.19 -1.26
CA THR A 400 3.33 13.85 -1.03
C THR A 400 2.99 14.85 -2.13
N GLN A 401 1.72 15.27 -2.18
CA GLN A 401 1.25 16.33 -3.08
C GLN A 401 1.92 17.69 -2.79
N ASP A 402 2.35 17.90 -1.56
CA ASP A 402 3.03 19.11 -1.12
C ASP A 402 4.55 19.11 -1.39
N GLY A 403 5.07 18.11 -2.10
CA GLY A 403 6.49 18.03 -2.43
C GLY A 403 7.39 17.66 -1.25
N ILE A 404 6.85 16.94 -0.29
CA ILE A 404 7.56 16.46 0.90
C ILE A 404 7.77 14.96 0.77
N ILE A 405 8.94 14.49 1.15
CA ILE A 405 9.21 13.07 1.37
C ILE A 405 8.96 12.78 2.84
N MET A 406 8.11 11.80 3.10
CA MET A 406 7.80 11.30 4.43
C MET A 406 8.46 9.95 4.66
N GLN A 407 8.95 9.70 5.87
CA GLN A 407 9.41 8.39 6.32
C GLN A 407 8.30 7.75 7.15
N ALA A 408 7.90 6.55 6.76
CA ALA A 408 6.80 5.81 7.38
C ALA A 408 7.21 5.11 8.69
N ASP A 409 6.26 4.83 9.55
CA ASP A 409 6.35 4.00 10.77
C ASP A 409 7.42 4.43 11.77
N ARG A 410 7.56 5.75 12.00
CA ARG A 410 8.58 6.31 12.90
C ARG A 410 8.04 6.89 14.21
N THR A 411 6.75 7.06 14.30
CA THR A 411 6.10 7.72 15.44
C THR A 411 4.64 7.28 15.53
N GLY A 412 3.93 7.68 16.57
CA GLY A 412 2.49 7.55 16.66
C GLY A 412 1.74 8.79 16.19
N TYR A 413 2.41 9.74 15.53
CA TYR A 413 1.79 10.90 14.89
C TYR A 413 2.03 10.86 13.39
N ASP A 414 1.14 11.43 12.61
CA ASP A 414 1.46 11.83 11.25
C ASP A 414 2.15 13.20 11.26
N ASP A 415 3.15 13.40 10.39
CA ASP A 415 4.00 14.60 10.35
C ASP A 415 4.70 14.92 11.69
N GLY A 416 5.11 13.86 12.41
CA GLY A 416 5.50 13.90 13.82
C GLY A 416 6.61 14.86 14.18
N ASN A 417 7.50 15.23 13.23
CA ASN A 417 8.59 16.19 13.48
C ASN A 417 8.11 17.64 13.56
N HIS A 418 7.01 18.00 12.89
CA HIS A 418 6.59 19.38 12.74
C HIS A 418 5.24 19.67 13.39
N ARG A 419 4.23 18.86 13.13
CA ARG A 419 2.84 19.13 13.55
C ARG A 419 2.31 18.18 14.61
N LYS A 420 2.84 16.95 14.69
CA LYS A 420 2.34 15.89 15.60
C LYS A 420 0.81 15.72 15.47
N ILE A 421 0.36 15.40 14.26
CA ILE A 421 -1.07 15.22 13.97
C ILE A 421 -1.49 13.83 14.47
N PRO A 422 -2.37 13.72 15.47
CA PRO A 422 -2.95 12.45 15.87
C PRO A 422 -3.74 11.83 14.74
N TYR A 423 -3.75 10.51 14.66
CA TYR A 423 -4.62 9.81 13.72
C TYR A 423 -5.56 8.84 14.43
N VAL A 424 -6.70 8.58 13.80
CA VAL A 424 -7.69 7.63 14.30
C VAL A 424 -7.57 6.32 13.54
N ALA A 425 -7.53 5.22 14.28
CA ALA A 425 -7.63 3.89 13.71
C ALA A 425 -9.03 3.34 13.98
N THR A 426 -9.77 3.04 12.91
CA THR A 426 -11.16 2.57 12.97
C THR A 426 -11.26 1.17 12.40
N LEU A 427 -11.88 0.28 13.15
CA LEU A 427 -12.15 -1.09 12.75
C LEU A 427 -13.63 -1.39 12.96
N VAL A 428 -14.31 -1.83 11.91
CA VAL A 428 -15.67 -2.39 11.99
C VAL A 428 -15.57 -3.83 11.51
N GLY A 429 -15.82 -4.78 12.40
CA GLY A 429 -15.78 -6.21 12.09
C GLY A 429 -16.92 -6.64 11.18
N GLY A 430 -16.91 -7.90 10.77
CA GLY A 430 -17.99 -8.50 10.01
C GLY A 430 -19.27 -8.65 10.83
N TRP A 431 -20.38 -8.88 10.16
CA TRP A 431 -21.69 -9.08 10.79
C TRP A 431 -21.77 -10.45 11.45
N GLU A 432 -22.05 -10.46 12.75
CA GLU A 432 -22.23 -11.64 13.58
C GLU A 432 -23.71 -11.85 13.94
N GLN A 433 -24.20 -13.08 13.78
CA GLN A 433 -25.59 -13.45 14.11
C GLN A 433 -25.72 -14.22 15.44
N PHE A 434 -24.62 -14.42 16.16
CA PHE A 434 -24.55 -15.14 17.45
C PHE A 434 -25.25 -16.51 17.44
N ARG A 435 -25.36 -17.16 16.29
CA ARG A 435 -26.02 -18.48 16.09
C ARG A 435 -27.45 -18.55 16.67
N THR A 436 -28.21 -17.47 16.59
CA THR A 436 -29.55 -17.38 17.21
C THR A 436 -30.69 -17.83 16.30
N GLY A 437 -30.39 -18.23 15.07
CA GLY A 437 -31.42 -18.71 14.13
C GLY A 437 -32.44 -17.64 13.71
N GLY A 438 -32.01 -16.36 13.67
CA GLY A 438 -32.86 -15.25 13.24
C GLY A 438 -33.63 -14.56 14.37
N GLY A 439 -33.38 -14.90 15.63
CA GLY A 439 -33.92 -14.19 16.78
C GLY A 439 -33.13 -12.91 17.09
N THR A 440 -33.80 -11.93 17.70
CA THR A 440 -33.14 -10.72 18.19
C THR A 440 -32.21 -11.01 19.38
N VAL A 441 -31.11 -10.32 19.46
CA VAL A 441 -30.09 -10.43 20.50
C VAL A 441 -29.83 -9.07 21.10
N VAL A 442 -29.63 -9.04 22.41
CA VAL A 442 -29.07 -7.89 23.12
C VAL A 442 -27.61 -8.16 23.39
N TRP A 443 -26.71 -7.41 22.76
CA TRP A 443 -25.29 -7.45 23.07
C TRP A 443 -25.04 -6.62 24.33
N ARG A 444 -24.75 -7.29 25.44
CA ARG A 444 -24.64 -6.63 26.75
C ARG A 444 -23.29 -5.95 26.94
N GLN A 445 -22.22 -6.70 26.77
CA GLN A 445 -20.86 -6.22 27.02
C GLN A 445 -19.88 -6.75 25.99
N ALA A 446 -18.81 -6.01 25.77
CA ALA A 446 -17.66 -6.42 24.99
C ALA A 446 -16.35 -6.25 25.77
N ARG A 447 -15.38 -7.09 25.46
CA ARG A 447 -14.01 -7.00 25.93
C ARG A 447 -13.07 -7.34 24.78
N ALA A 448 -12.09 -6.49 24.51
CA ALA A 448 -11.06 -6.74 23.49
C ALA A 448 -9.75 -7.18 24.15
N SER A 449 -9.06 -8.12 23.52
CA SER A 449 -7.75 -8.59 23.91
C SER A 449 -6.71 -8.16 22.87
N PHE A 450 -5.68 -7.49 23.34
CA PHE A 450 -4.61 -6.95 22.51
C PHE A 450 -3.28 -7.56 22.92
N PHE A 451 -2.41 -7.76 21.93
CA PHE A 451 -1.01 -8.00 22.16
C PHE A 451 -0.31 -6.63 22.10
N ALA A 452 0.13 -6.13 23.24
CA ALA A 452 0.68 -4.78 23.36
C ALA A 452 1.80 -4.73 24.39
N SER A 453 2.73 -3.79 24.23
CA SER A 453 3.76 -3.55 25.23
C SER A 453 3.16 -3.03 26.53
N ASN A 454 3.75 -3.39 27.68
CA ASN A 454 3.41 -2.77 28.95
C ASN A 454 3.72 -1.27 28.87
N GLY A 455 2.78 -0.43 29.30
CA GLY A 455 2.93 1.04 29.19
C GLY A 455 2.51 1.64 27.85
N GLU A 456 2.09 0.84 26.87
CA GLU A 456 1.52 1.38 25.63
C GLU A 456 0.32 2.28 25.93
N PRO A 457 0.33 3.57 25.55
CA PRO A 457 -0.68 4.56 25.95
C PRO A 457 -1.88 4.53 25.00
N PHE A 458 -2.54 3.40 24.85
CA PHE A 458 -3.73 3.33 23.99
C PHE A 458 -5.01 3.14 24.82
N GLN A 459 -6.06 3.83 24.40
CA GLN A 459 -7.39 3.75 25.01
C GLN A 459 -8.41 3.36 23.93
N PRO A 460 -8.66 2.05 23.72
CA PRO A 460 -9.61 1.61 22.73
C PRO A 460 -11.04 1.88 23.21
N GLN A 461 -11.84 2.46 22.33
CA GLN A 461 -13.29 2.55 22.47
C GLN A 461 -13.92 1.35 21.79
N LEU A 462 -14.74 0.62 22.55
CA LEU A 462 -15.53 -0.49 22.05
C LEU A 462 -16.98 -0.05 21.90
N SER A 463 -17.57 -0.34 20.77
CA SER A 463 -19.00 -0.15 20.49
C SER A 463 -19.47 -1.23 19.52
N ALA A 464 -20.73 -1.24 19.18
CA ALA A 464 -21.28 -2.10 18.15
C ALA A 464 -22.28 -1.35 17.29
N THR A 465 -22.54 -1.89 16.12
CA THR A 465 -23.61 -1.45 15.24
C THR A 465 -24.48 -2.66 14.86
N THR A 466 -25.74 -2.43 14.49
CA THR A 466 -26.74 -3.48 14.31
C THR A 466 -27.43 -3.38 12.95
N ASP A 467 -28.00 -4.51 12.50
CA ASP A 467 -28.94 -4.59 11.39
C ASP A 467 -28.46 -3.94 10.10
N TYR A 468 -27.18 -4.21 9.74
CA TYR A 468 -26.52 -3.76 8.53
C TYR A 468 -26.37 -2.23 8.40
N LEU A 469 -26.64 -1.48 9.46
CA LEU A 469 -26.47 -0.03 9.49
C LEU A 469 -25.17 0.33 10.20
N ILE A 470 -24.18 0.82 9.46
CA ILE A 470 -22.88 1.21 10.02
C ILE A 470 -23.00 2.61 10.63
N LYS A 471 -22.93 2.69 11.96
CA LYS A 471 -22.88 3.94 12.73
C LYS A 471 -21.59 3.98 13.53
N ILE A 472 -20.60 4.72 13.03
CA ILE A 472 -19.32 4.88 13.70
C ILE A 472 -19.44 6.03 14.70
N PRO A 473 -19.18 5.80 16.01
CA PRO A 473 -19.24 6.87 17.01
C PRO A 473 -18.08 7.86 16.85
N THR A 474 -18.14 8.96 17.59
CA THR A 474 -17.01 9.91 17.66
C THR A 474 -15.79 9.19 18.25
N PRO A 475 -14.60 9.36 17.67
CA PRO A 475 -13.39 8.73 18.17
C PRO A 475 -13.07 9.11 19.62
N PRO A 476 -12.46 8.21 20.40
CA PRO A 476 -12.03 8.50 21.75
C PRO A 476 -10.92 9.56 21.76
N PRO A 477 -10.69 10.28 22.87
CA PRO A 477 -9.51 11.08 23.04
C PRO A 477 -8.25 10.21 22.99
N ALA A 478 -7.12 10.80 22.60
CA ALA A 478 -5.84 10.11 22.66
C ALA A 478 -5.48 9.70 24.08
N GLY A 479 -4.85 8.55 24.24
CA GLY A 479 -4.25 8.13 25.50
C GLY A 479 -3.13 9.10 25.91
N ALA A 480 -2.87 9.20 27.22
CA ALA A 480 -1.76 10.00 27.72
C ALA A 480 -0.43 9.42 27.23
N ASP A 481 0.35 10.20 26.52
CA ASP A 481 1.68 9.79 26.04
C ASP A 481 2.66 9.76 27.24
N PRO A 482 3.25 8.60 27.60
CA PRO A 482 4.25 8.52 28.65
C PRO A 482 5.57 9.21 28.29
N GLY A 483 5.72 9.63 27.03
CA GLY A 483 6.98 10.13 26.48
C GLY A 483 7.92 8.99 26.06
N LEU A 484 9.06 9.39 25.51
CA LEU A 484 10.15 8.45 25.24
C LEU A 484 10.91 8.17 26.54
N GLN A 485 11.20 6.90 26.78
CA GLN A 485 12.13 6.55 27.84
C GLN A 485 13.54 7.01 27.46
N ASP A 486 14.20 7.67 28.40
CA ASP A 486 15.58 8.06 28.20
C ASP A 486 16.48 6.82 28.12
N VAL A 487 17.42 6.81 27.20
CA VAL A 487 18.37 5.73 26.97
C VAL A 487 19.66 6.07 27.73
N TRP A 488 20.28 5.09 28.38
CA TRP A 488 21.63 5.22 28.94
C TRP A 488 22.54 5.82 27.86
N ASP A 489 23.39 6.73 28.16
CA ASP A 489 24.27 7.48 27.27
C ASP A 489 23.61 8.66 26.48
N GLN A 490 22.28 8.84 26.52
CA GLN A 490 21.60 9.95 25.84
C GLN A 490 20.76 10.82 26.79
N GLY A 491 20.35 10.28 27.93
CA GLY A 491 19.58 11.00 28.94
C GLY A 491 20.46 11.85 29.84
N LEU A 492 20.03 13.10 30.12
CA LEU A 492 20.68 13.95 31.12
C LEU A 492 20.34 13.44 32.52
N TRP A 493 21.33 13.24 33.38
CA TRP A 493 21.19 12.66 34.72
C TRP A 493 20.11 13.32 35.60
N ASP A 494 19.91 14.63 35.47
CA ASP A 494 18.94 15.38 36.25
C ASP A 494 17.54 15.45 35.63
N GLN A 495 17.34 14.92 34.41
CA GLN A 495 16.10 15.00 33.65
C GLN A 495 15.61 13.63 33.16
N ALA A 496 16.48 12.64 33.15
CA ALA A 496 16.19 11.32 32.63
C ALA A 496 15.18 10.58 33.51
N LYS A 497 14.15 9.99 32.87
CA LYS A 497 13.11 9.20 33.52
C LYS A 497 13.45 7.71 33.43
N TRP A 498 14.24 7.22 34.36
CA TRP A 498 14.74 5.83 34.39
C TRP A 498 13.70 4.80 34.84
N ASP A 499 12.72 5.21 35.65
CA ASP A 499 11.68 4.34 36.24
C ASP A 499 10.42 4.23 35.38
N GLN A 500 10.40 4.81 34.20
CA GLN A 500 9.28 4.58 33.29
C GLN A 500 9.36 3.15 32.73
N PRO A 501 8.24 2.43 32.69
CA PRO A 501 8.26 1.11 32.09
C PRO A 501 8.74 1.25 30.66
N SER A 502 9.91 0.67 30.36
CA SER A 502 10.34 0.47 28.98
C SER A 502 9.15 -0.13 28.25
N LEU A 503 8.95 0.24 26.99
CA LEU A 503 8.03 -0.49 26.12
C LEU A 503 8.50 -1.96 26.09
N GLY A 504 8.10 -2.71 27.13
CA GLY A 504 8.59 -4.03 27.43
C GLY A 504 8.14 -5.05 26.41
N VAL A 505 8.51 -6.30 26.63
CA VAL A 505 8.05 -7.44 25.82
C VAL A 505 6.53 -7.37 25.69
N PRO A 506 5.96 -7.44 24.47
CA PRO A 506 4.52 -7.43 24.28
C PRO A 506 3.85 -8.56 25.05
N VAL A 507 2.79 -8.24 25.76
CA VAL A 507 1.97 -9.15 26.55
C VAL A 507 0.50 -9.03 26.15
N VAL A 508 -0.29 -10.03 26.51
CA VAL A 508 -1.73 -9.95 26.26
C VAL A 508 -2.36 -9.00 27.28
N ARG A 509 -2.93 -7.90 26.79
CA ARG A 509 -3.68 -6.92 27.57
C ARG A 509 -5.15 -7.00 27.21
N ASN A 510 -5.99 -7.07 28.22
CA ASN A 510 -7.44 -7.05 28.04
C ASN A 510 -7.99 -5.68 28.44
N THR A 511 -8.95 -5.17 27.69
CA THR A 511 -9.80 -4.07 28.19
C THR A 511 -10.67 -4.58 29.35
N GLY A 512 -11.20 -3.68 30.16
CA GLY A 512 -12.34 -4.03 30.99
C GLY A 512 -13.55 -4.46 30.15
N TRP A 513 -14.56 -5.07 30.78
CA TRP A 513 -15.84 -5.27 30.15
C TRP A 513 -16.53 -3.90 29.97
N VAL A 514 -16.84 -3.56 28.72
CA VAL A 514 -17.49 -2.31 28.33
C VAL A 514 -18.95 -2.63 27.99
N SER A 515 -19.91 -1.86 28.57
CA SER A 515 -21.33 -1.99 28.24
C SER A 515 -21.57 -1.53 26.79
N ILE A 516 -22.25 -2.37 26.01
CA ILE A 516 -22.66 -2.07 24.63
C ILE A 516 -24.14 -1.71 24.57
N GLY A 517 -25.03 -2.62 25.02
CA GLY A 517 -26.47 -2.38 25.12
C GLY A 517 -27.23 -2.38 23.78
N GLU A 518 -26.63 -2.74 22.69
CA GLU A 518 -27.26 -2.75 21.36
C GLU A 518 -28.14 -3.98 21.14
N THR A 519 -29.30 -3.77 20.52
CA THR A 519 -30.28 -4.82 20.20
C THR A 519 -30.53 -4.90 18.71
N GLY A 520 -30.45 -6.09 18.14
CA GLY A 520 -30.66 -6.33 16.72
C GLY A 520 -30.61 -7.81 16.33
N TYR A 521 -30.78 -8.11 15.07
CA TYR A 521 -30.61 -9.45 14.50
C TYR A 521 -29.16 -9.77 14.18
N THR A 522 -28.43 -8.76 13.75
CA THR A 522 -27.01 -8.85 13.41
C THR A 522 -26.24 -7.76 14.11
N HIS A 523 -25.00 -8.04 14.45
CA HIS A 523 -24.14 -7.11 15.18
C HIS A 523 -22.76 -7.07 14.55
N ALA A 524 -22.16 -5.90 14.41
CA ALA A 524 -20.77 -5.75 14.04
C ALA A 524 -20.01 -4.98 15.14
N PRO A 525 -18.90 -5.53 15.64
CA PRO A 525 -18.06 -4.85 16.62
C PRO A 525 -17.35 -3.65 15.98
N ILE A 526 -17.26 -2.56 16.73
CA ILE A 526 -16.51 -1.36 16.35
C ILE A 526 -15.42 -1.13 17.38
N ILE A 527 -14.19 -0.96 16.91
CA ILE A 527 -13.04 -0.56 17.72
C ILE A 527 -12.45 0.71 17.14
N GLN A 528 -12.31 1.72 17.97
CA GLN A 528 -11.62 2.95 17.60
C GLN A 528 -10.51 3.25 18.60
N VAL A 529 -9.39 3.73 18.07
CA VAL A 529 -8.23 4.17 18.85
C VAL A 529 -7.71 5.47 18.24
N THR A 530 -7.55 6.49 19.06
CA THR A 530 -6.81 7.70 18.66
C THR A 530 -5.38 7.55 19.12
N VAL A 531 -4.46 7.56 18.15
CA VAL A 531 -3.03 7.42 18.38
C VAL A 531 -2.38 8.80 18.35
N ALA A 532 -1.61 9.12 19.41
CA ALA A 532 -0.97 10.41 19.60
C ALA A 532 0.24 10.28 20.53
N GLN A 533 1.14 9.34 20.25
CA GLN A 533 2.32 9.07 21.06
C GLN A 533 3.62 9.30 20.29
N GLN A 534 4.72 9.52 20.99
CA GLN A 534 6.03 9.76 20.35
C GLN A 534 6.59 8.51 19.68
N ALA A 535 6.45 7.35 20.32
CA ALA A 535 6.91 6.08 19.78
C ALA A 535 5.89 5.48 18.79
N THR A 536 6.37 4.65 17.87
CA THR A 536 5.51 3.83 17.02
C THR A 536 4.65 2.91 17.88
N PRO A 537 3.32 2.85 17.67
CA PRO A 537 2.44 1.99 18.44
C PRO A 537 2.72 0.51 18.17
N LYS A 538 2.84 -0.28 19.24
CA LYS A 538 3.03 -1.74 19.17
C LYS A 538 1.79 -2.44 19.74
N VAL A 539 0.68 -2.33 19.04
CA VAL A 539 -0.62 -2.85 19.45
C VAL A 539 -1.22 -3.71 18.35
N GLU A 540 -1.57 -4.94 18.68
CA GLU A 540 -2.22 -5.90 17.78
C GLU A 540 -3.48 -6.44 18.45
N LEU A 541 -4.64 -6.31 17.82
CA LEU A 541 -5.91 -6.90 18.27
C LEU A 541 -5.92 -8.39 17.93
N ILE A 542 -6.28 -9.22 18.92
CA ILE A 542 -6.32 -10.68 18.78
C ILE A 542 -7.76 -11.17 18.70
N VAL A 543 -8.63 -10.75 19.66
CA VAL A 543 -9.99 -11.27 19.81
C VAL A 543 -10.87 -10.27 20.54
N ILE A 544 -12.16 -10.31 20.23
CA ILE A 544 -13.22 -9.58 20.94
C ILE A 544 -14.14 -10.61 21.59
N ALA A 545 -14.28 -10.55 22.90
CA ALA A 545 -15.27 -11.34 23.64
C ALA A 545 -16.57 -10.53 23.78
N ALA A 546 -17.68 -11.13 23.43
CA ALA A 546 -19.02 -10.54 23.49
C ALA A 546 -19.90 -11.32 24.47
N THR A 547 -20.58 -10.63 25.38
CA THR A 547 -21.65 -11.23 26.19
C THR A 547 -23.00 -10.80 25.63
N TYR A 548 -23.89 -11.77 25.43
CA TYR A 548 -25.18 -11.50 24.81
C TYR A 548 -26.32 -12.32 25.43
N GLU A 549 -27.52 -11.82 25.27
CA GLU A 549 -28.78 -12.48 25.68
C GLU A 549 -29.73 -12.53 24.49
N ARG A 550 -30.50 -13.60 24.39
CA ARG A 550 -31.57 -13.69 23.39
C ARG A 550 -32.76 -12.84 23.86
N ALA A 551 -33.18 -11.89 23.06
CA ALA A 551 -34.31 -10.99 23.38
C ALA A 551 -35.68 -11.57 22.96
N GLY A 552 -35.70 -12.75 22.33
CA GLY A 552 -36.90 -13.38 21.78
C GLY A 552 -37.05 -13.20 20.27
N TYR A 553 -38.09 -13.79 19.71
CA TYR A 553 -38.47 -13.53 18.33
C TYR A 553 -39.33 -12.26 18.32
N ALA A 554 -39.04 -11.32 17.41
CA ALA A 554 -40.01 -10.27 17.10
C ALA A 554 -41.24 -10.95 16.45
N VAL A 555 -42.38 -10.83 17.08
CA VAL A 555 -43.67 -11.31 16.57
C VAL A 555 -44.21 -10.30 15.56
#